data_9927a01752a88df2573477cca2375dc9
#
_entry.id   9927a01752a88df2573477cca2375dc9
#
_cell.length_a   1.000
_cell.length_b   1.000
_cell.length_c   1.000
_cell.angle_alpha   90.00
_cell.angle_beta   90.00
_cell.angle_gamma   90.00
#
_symmetry.space_group_name_H-M   'P 1'
#
loop_
_entity.id
_entity.type
_entity.pdbx_description
1 polymer ?
#
loop_
_entity_poly.entity_id
_entity_poly.type
_entity_poly.pdbx_seq_one_letter_code
_entity_poly.pdbx_strand_id
1 'polypeptide(L)'
;MFTRALLLSTTLVFGACASKPVQPELAGPPPAGKPGFEDGELVQAVSQHLGVTSESAASAIERLFAERGRPSAYITGEEGGGAFTIGARYGQGTLWMKDGRKERVYWQGPSVGFDVGAEASKVFTLVYDLDDPDDIYRRYPGVDGSAFLVAGMAVNVQRANGITLAPVRSGVGVRLGANIGYSSYTRKRGWIPL
;
A
#
# COMPACT_ATOMS: atom_id res chain seq x y z
N MET A 1 -73.55 -34.54 26.36
CA MET A 1 -72.31 -34.24 27.09
C MET A 1 -71.31 -33.79 26.08
N PHE A 2 -71.13 -32.47 25.94
CA PHE A 2 -70.20 -31.90 24.93
C PHE A 2 -68.91 -31.43 25.62
N THR A 3 -67.79 -32.08 25.31
CA THR A 3 -66.46 -31.72 25.80
C THR A 3 -65.81 -30.74 24.83
N ARG A 4 -65.63 -29.49 25.22
CA ARG A 4 -64.93 -28.48 24.46
C ARG A 4 -63.40 -28.66 24.64
N ALA A 5 -62.68 -28.93 23.58
CA ALA A 5 -61.22 -28.89 23.53
C ALA A 5 -60.75 -27.46 23.29
N LEU A 6 -59.93 -26.93 24.19
CA LEU A 6 -59.28 -25.61 24.11
C LEU A 6 -57.96 -25.75 23.40
N LEU A 7 -57.85 -25.23 22.18
CA LEU A 7 -56.59 -25.14 21.41
C LEU A 7 -55.82 -23.90 21.84
N LEU A 8 -54.70 -24.11 22.54
CA LEU A 8 -53.74 -23.05 22.86
C LEU A 8 -52.81 -22.83 21.63
N SER A 9 -52.96 -21.70 20.99
CA SER A 9 -52.08 -21.27 19.89
C SER A 9 -50.87 -20.51 20.46
N THR A 10 -49.71 -21.12 20.42
CA THR A 10 -48.44 -20.49 20.81
C THR A 10 -47.84 -19.81 19.60
N THR A 11 -47.92 -18.49 19.52
CA THR A 11 -47.24 -17.67 18.50
C THR A 11 -45.79 -17.50 18.90
N LEU A 12 -44.86 -18.15 18.15
CA LEU A 12 -43.43 -17.90 18.23
C LEU A 12 -43.13 -16.59 17.49
N VAL A 13 -42.68 -15.57 18.22
CA VAL A 13 -42.17 -14.33 17.66
C VAL A 13 -40.69 -14.54 17.37
N PHE A 14 -40.33 -14.76 16.09
CA PHE A 14 -38.95 -14.69 15.64
C PHE A 14 -38.52 -13.23 15.58
N GLY A 15 -37.73 -12.79 16.55
CA GLY A 15 -37.01 -11.52 16.49
C GLY A 15 -35.90 -11.58 15.44
N ALA A 16 -36.16 -11.01 14.26
CA ALA A 16 -35.14 -10.81 13.26
C ALA A 16 -34.21 -9.69 13.73
N CYS A 17 -33.01 -10.04 14.22
CA CYS A 17 -31.90 -9.09 14.36
C CYS A 17 -31.45 -8.65 12.95
N ALA A 18 -32.00 -7.54 12.46
CA ALA A 18 -31.52 -6.88 11.27
C ALA A 18 -30.16 -6.23 11.58
N SER A 19 -29.09 -6.90 11.23
CA SER A 19 -27.76 -6.29 11.20
C SER A 19 -27.79 -5.15 10.18
N LYS A 20 -27.59 -3.91 10.63
CA LYS A 20 -27.45 -2.77 9.74
C LYS A 20 -26.25 -3.04 8.81
N PRO A 21 -26.37 -2.83 7.48
CA PRO A 21 -25.23 -2.91 6.60
C PRO A 21 -24.21 -1.86 7.08
N VAL A 22 -22.98 -2.31 7.36
CA VAL A 22 -21.84 -1.43 7.59
C VAL A 22 -21.60 -0.72 6.25
N GLN A 23 -22.09 0.51 6.14
CA GLN A 23 -21.67 1.38 5.04
C GLN A 23 -20.18 1.63 5.23
N PRO A 24 -19.33 1.45 4.17
CA PRO A 24 -17.98 1.93 4.23
C PRO A 24 -18.06 3.44 4.49
N GLU A 25 -17.61 3.86 5.66
CA GLU A 25 -17.48 5.26 6.03
C GLU A 25 -16.58 5.90 4.96
N LEU A 26 -17.19 6.73 4.11
CA LEU A 26 -16.48 7.57 3.17
C LEU A 26 -15.51 8.38 4.02
N ALA A 27 -14.21 8.07 3.91
CA ALA A 27 -13.15 8.83 4.57
C ALA A 27 -13.44 10.31 4.27
N GLY A 28 -13.66 11.09 5.34
CA GLY A 28 -13.82 12.53 5.20
C GLY A 28 -12.64 13.13 4.44
N PRO A 29 -12.76 14.36 3.88
CA PRO A 29 -11.66 14.99 3.18
C PRO A 29 -10.42 14.93 4.07
N PRO A 30 -9.26 14.55 3.50
CA PRO A 30 -8.04 14.45 4.28
C PRO A 30 -7.80 15.78 5.00
N PRO A 31 -7.37 15.77 6.26
CA PRO A 31 -7.09 16.99 7.00
C PRO A 31 -6.13 17.85 6.18
N ALA A 32 -6.34 19.19 6.17
CA ALA A 32 -5.51 20.16 5.47
C ALA A 32 -4.04 19.88 5.83
N GLY A 33 -3.35 19.17 4.93
CA GLY A 33 -2.10 18.48 5.25
C GLY A 33 -0.92 19.45 5.26
N LYS A 34 0.12 19.01 5.95
CA LYS A 34 1.48 19.53 5.84
C LYS A 34 1.87 19.72 4.36
N PRO A 35 2.73 20.68 4.01
CA PRO A 35 3.16 20.88 2.64
C PRO A 35 3.72 19.59 2.05
N GLY A 36 3.04 19.05 1.05
CA GLY A 36 3.42 17.83 0.33
C GLY A 36 3.80 18.13 -1.11
N PHE A 37 4.21 17.10 -1.83
CA PHE A 37 4.53 17.19 -3.26
C PHE A 37 3.27 17.47 -4.09
N GLU A 38 3.44 18.23 -5.17
CA GLU A 38 2.37 18.53 -6.11
C GLU A 38 2.17 17.39 -7.12
N ASP A 39 0.97 17.27 -7.67
CA ASP A 39 0.59 16.23 -8.63
C ASP A 39 1.55 16.15 -9.82
N GLY A 40 1.81 17.30 -10.46
CA GLY A 40 2.67 17.37 -11.64
C GLY A 40 4.11 16.97 -11.39
N GLU A 41 4.67 17.30 -10.22
CA GLU A 41 6.01 16.89 -9.81
C GLU A 41 6.08 15.34 -9.72
N LEU A 42 5.08 14.73 -9.10
CA LEU A 42 5.05 13.28 -8.92
C LEU A 42 4.72 12.52 -10.19
N VAL A 43 3.82 13.01 -11.03
CA VAL A 43 3.55 12.43 -12.35
C VAL A 43 4.82 12.35 -13.17
N GLN A 44 5.60 13.43 -13.21
CA GLN A 44 6.87 13.45 -13.91
C GLN A 44 7.88 12.46 -13.30
N ALA A 45 8.02 12.47 -11.97
CA ALA A 45 8.97 11.59 -11.28
C ALA A 45 8.60 10.10 -11.45
N VAL A 46 7.32 9.75 -11.36
CA VAL A 46 6.82 8.38 -11.55
C VAL A 46 7.04 7.92 -12.99
N SER A 47 6.62 8.72 -13.98
CA SER A 47 6.74 8.35 -15.40
C SER A 47 8.19 8.14 -15.81
N GLN A 48 9.09 9.02 -15.40
CA GLN A 48 10.52 8.91 -15.70
C GLN A 48 11.17 7.71 -15.00
N HIS A 49 10.86 7.54 -13.71
CA HIS A 49 11.49 6.46 -12.93
C HIS A 49 10.99 5.08 -13.34
N LEU A 50 9.68 4.90 -13.47
CA LEU A 50 9.09 3.60 -13.81
C LEU A 50 9.10 3.30 -15.32
N GLY A 51 9.32 4.30 -16.18
CA GLY A 51 9.26 4.15 -17.63
C GLY A 51 7.83 3.93 -18.16
N VAL A 52 6.84 4.52 -17.49
CA VAL A 52 5.43 4.48 -17.88
C VAL A 52 5.00 5.78 -18.54
N THR A 53 3.86 5.78 -19.22
CA THR A 53 3.34 7.02 -19.81
C THR A 53 2.89 8.01 -18.74
N SER A 54 2.88 9.30 -19.07
CA SER A 54 2.42 10.35 -18.15
C SER A 54 0.95 10.17 -17.76
N GLU A 55 0.11 9.67 -18.66
CA GLU A 55 -1.31 9.38 -18.39
C GLU A 55 -1.47 8.25 -17.39
N SER A 56 -0.66 7.19 -17.52
CA SER A 56 -0.66 6.08 -16.55
C SER A 56 -0.19 6.56 -15.17
N ALA A 57 0.88 7.35 -15.13
CA ALA A 57 1.39 7.95 -13.91
C ALA A 57 0.35 8.88 -13.25
N ALA A 58 -0.30 9.75 -14.04
CA ALA A 58 -1.35 10.64 -13.56
C ALA A 58 -2.51 9.86 -12.93
N SER A 59 -3.01 8.83 -13.58
CA SER A 59 -4.11 8.00 -13.06
C SER A 59 -3.77 7.36 -11.69
N ALA A 60 -2.51 6.95 -11.48
CA ALA A 60 -2.09 6.39 -10.21
C ALA A 60 -1.98 7.47 -9.12
N ILE A 61 -1.39 8.62 -9.46
CA ILE A 61 -1.20 9.73 -8.53
C ILE A 61 -2.54 10.33 -8.12
N GLU A 62 -3.45 10.59 -9.06
CA GLU A 62 -4.80 11.10 -8.78
C GLU A 62 -5.56 10.20 -7.81
N ARG A 63 -5.53 8.89 -8.04
CA ARG A 63 -6.18 7.94 -7.15
C ARG A 63 -5.58 7.96 -5.74
N LEU A 64 -4.26 7.95 -5.62
CA LEU A 64 -3.57 7.99 -4.34
C LEU A 64 -3.79 9.31 -3.60
N PHE A 65 -3.87 10.44 -4.33
CA PHE A 65 -4.18 11.74 -3.75
C PHE A 65 -5.63 11.82 -3.26
N ALA A 66 -6.58 11.27 -4.02
CA ALA A 66 -7.96 11.22 -3.59
C ALA A 66 -8.16 10.39 -2.31
N GLU A 67 -7.39 9.31 -2.16
CA GLU A 67 -7.49 8.42 -1.00
C GLU A 67 -6.68 8.90 0.21
N ARG A 68 -5.54 9.62 0.00
CA ARG A 68 -4.53 9.85 1.05
C ARG A 68 -3.98 11.27 1.12
N GLY A 69 -4.34 12.13 0.18
CA GLY A 69 -3.78 13.47 0.09
C GLY A 69 -2.35 13.48 -0.47
N ARG A 70 -1.61 14.54 -0.19
CA ARG A 70 -0.27 14.78 -0.72
C ARG A 70 0.81 14.11 0.13
N PRO A 71 1.75 13.37 -0.48
CA PRO A 71 2.84 12.73 0.26
C PRO A 71 3.87 13.78 0.71
N SER A 72 4.44 13.55 1.89
CA SER A 72 5.52 14.38 2.45
C SER A 72 6.90 14.01 1.88
N ALA A 73 7.02 12.80 1.34
CA ALA A 73 8.24 12.29 0.73
C ALA A 73 7.92 11.25 -0.34
N TYR A 74 8.93 10.88 -1.14
CA TYR A 74 8.86 9.71 -2.01
C TYR A 74 10.20 8.99 -2.09
N ILE A 75 10.19 7.73 -2.51
CA ILE A 75 11.40 6.92 -2.73
C ILE A 75 11.44 6.48 -4.18
N THR A 76 12.57 6.71 -4.84
CA THR A 76 12.92 6.10 -6.12
C THR A 76 13.91 4.98 -5.89
N GLY A 77 13.67 3.80 -6.43
CA GLY A 77 14.58 2.69 -6.21
C GLY A 77 14.30 1.48 -7.08
N GLU A 78 15.07 0.46 -6.81
CA GLU A 78 15.00 -0.83 -7.49
C GLU A 78 14.91 -1.95 -6.47
N GLU A 79 14.14 -2.98 -6.80
CA GLU A 79 14.05 -4.19 -5.98
C GLU A 79 14.21 -5.44 -6.85
N GLY A 80 14.76 -6.48 -6.25
CA GLY A 80 14.90 -7.78 -6.89
C GLY A 80 14.72 -8.91 -5.89
N GLY A 81 14.39 -10.10 -6.37
CA GLY A 81 14.38 -11.33 -5.60
C GLY A 81 15.73 -12.05 -5.75
N GLY A 82 16.26 -12.58 -4.66
CA GLY A 82 17.43 -13.47 -4.74
C GLY A 82 17.04 -14.84 -5.27
N ALA A 83 17.73 -15.34 -6.31
CA ALA A 83 17.46 -16.64 -6.93
C ALA A 83 17.64 -17.84 -5.96
N PHE A 84 18.21 -17.61 -4.81
CA PHE A 84 18.50 -18.67 -3.81
C PHE A 84 17.65 -18.60 -2.56
N THR A 85 16.80 -17.60 -2.41
CA THR A 85 15.96 -17.46 -1.21
C THR A 85 14.50 -17.39 -1.63
N ILE A 86 13.83 -18.51 -1.56
CA ILE A 86 12.39 -18.58 -1.81
C ILE A 86 11.69 -17.58 -0.90
N GLY A 87 11.01 -16.60 -1.51
CA GLY A 87 10.16 -15.65 -0.79
C GLY A 87 10.81 -14.42 -0.17
N ALA A 88 12.01 -14.01 -0.57
CA ALA A 88 12.61 -12.75 -0.13
C ALA A 88 12.84 -11.77 -1.28
N ARG A 89 12.53 -10.51 -1.04
CA ARG A 89 12.88 -9.38 -1.91
C ARG A 89 13.78 -8.41 -1.17
N TYR A 90 14.66 -7.78 -1.92
CA TYR A 90 15.60 -6.77 -1.46
C TYR A 90 15.54 -5.56 -2.38
N GLY A 91 15.57 -4.39 -1.82
CA GLY A 91 15.59 -3.16 -2.59
C GLY A 91 16.54 -2.13 -2.00
N GLN A 92 16.84 -1.16 -2.83
CA GLN A 92 17.64 0.01 -2.49
C GLN A 92 17.15 1.21 -3.26
N GLY A 93 17.29 2.40 -2.67
CA GLY A 93 16.82 3.61 -3.31
C GLY A 93 17.23 4.88 -2.59
N THR A 94 16.66 5.98 -3.03
CA THR A 94 16.81 7.29 -2.42
C THR A 94 15.46 7.79 -1.96
N LEU A 95 15.37 8.14 -0.69
CA LEU A 95 14.27 8.89 -0.10
C LEU A 95 14.48 10.37 -0.43
N TRP A 96 13.43 11.02 -0.90
CA TRP A 96 13.39 12.43 -1.26
C TRP A 96 12.36 13.11 -0.40
N MET A 97 12.78 13.99 0.49
CA MET A 97 11.89 14.78 1.34
C MET A 97 11.45 16.05 0.63
N LYS A 98 10.25 16.55 0.92
CA LYS A 98 9.75 17.81 0.34
C LYS A 98 10.61 19.02 0.70
N ASP A 99 11.30 18.99 1.81
CA ASP A 99 12.23 20.05 2.26
C ASP A 99 13.60 20.00 1.58
N GLY A 100 13.81 19.05 0.66
CA GLY A 100 15.04 18.88 -0.11
C GLY A 100 16.06 17.92 0.51
N ARG A 101 15.84 17.41 1.72
CA ARG A 101 16.69 16.36 2.30
C ARG A 101 16.59 15.08 1.49
N LYS A 102 17.70 14.34 1.43
CA LYS A 102 17.81 13.08 0.69
C LYS A 102 18.57 12.06 1.52
N GLU A 103 18.02 10.83 1.56
CA GLU A 103 18.62 9.73 2.32
C GLU A 103 18.72 8.47 1.46
N ARG A 104 19.80 7.72 1.63
CA ARG A 104 19.91 6.38 1.05
C ARG A 104 19.13 5.40 1.91
N VAL A 105 18.24 4.63 1.30
CA VAL A 105 17.40 3.66 2.00
C VAL A 105 17.53 2.28 1.36
N TYR A 106 17.46 1.26 2.22
CA TYR A 106 17.40 -0.14 1.82
C TYR A 106 16.14 -0.75 2.42
N TRP A 107 15.54 -1.70 1.73
CA TRP A 107 14.42 -2.44 2.27
C TRP A 107 14.51 -3.91 1.92
N GLN A 108 13.86 -4.71 2.74
CA GLN A 108 13.73 -6.14 2.56
C GLN A 108 12.37 -6.61 3.08
N GLY A 109 11.91 -7.73 2.57
CA GLY A 109 10.66 -8.33 3.02
C GLY A 109 10.36 -9.65 2.33
N PRO A 110 9.31 -10.35 2.75
CA PRO A 110 8.88 -11.55 2.06
C PRO A 110 8.40 -11.20 0.66
N SER A 111 8.65 -12.10 -0.27
CA SER A 111 8.19 -12.03 -1.64
C SER A 111 7.36 -13.27 -1.94
N VAL A 112 6.14 -13.07 -2.42
CA VAL A 112 5.28 -14.17 -2.89
C VAL A 112 5.02 -13.92 -4.37
N GLY A 113 5.43 -14.87 -5.24
CA GLY A 113 5.15 -14.80 -6.68
C GLY A 113 6.10 -13.93 -7.51
N PHE A 114 7.31 -13.64 -7.01
CA PHE A 114 8.39 -13.16 -7.87
C PHE A 114 8.87 -14.30 -8.75
N ASP A 115 8.90 -14.09 -10.07
CA ASP A 115 9.47 -15.06 -10.98
C ASP A 115 10.98 -15.18 -10.72
N VAL A 116 11.44 -16.42 -10.52
CA VAL A 116 12.85 -16.74 -10.36
C VAL A 116 13.59 -16.31 -11.63
N GLY A 117 14.51 -15.36 -11.50
CA GLY A 117 15.27 -14.83 -12.64
C GLY A 117 14.81 -13.45 -13.13
N ALA A 118 13.87 -12.80 -12.47
CA ALA A 118 13.48 -11.44 -12.82
C ALA A 118 14.65 -10.45 -12.58
N GLU A 119 14.96 -9.67 -13.60
CA GLU A 119 15.81 -8.49 -13.49
C GLU A 119 15.24 -7.54 -12.41
N ALA A 120 16.09 -6.71 -11.85
CA ALA A 120 15.66 -5.72 -10.85
C ALA A 120 14.50 -4.88 -11.38
N SER A 121 13.40 -4.84 -10.63
CA SER A 121 12.22 -4.04 -10.98
C SER A 121 12.34 -2.65 -10.36
N LYS A 122 11.93 -1.63 -11.10
CA LYS A 122 11.84 -0.27 -10.58
C LYS A 122 10.63 -0.12 -9.67
N VAL A 123 10.83 0.57 -8.56
CA VAL A 123 9.79 0.86 -7.57
C VAL A 123 9.78 2.34 -7.26
N PHE A 124 8.60 2.93 -7.26
CA PHE A 124 8.35 4.27 -6.79
C PHE A 124 7.43 4.21 -5.57
N THR A 125 7.88 4.71 -4.42
CA THR A 125 7.08 4.65 -3.19
C THR A 125 6.68 6.04 -2.74
N LEU A 126 5.38 6.33 -2.67
CA LEU A 126 4.87 7.53 -2.02
C LEU A 126 4.92 7.34 -0.51
N VAL A 127 5.33 8.37 0.21
CA VAL A 127 5.50 8.35 1.67
C VAL A 127 4.68 9.47 2.28
N TYR A 128 3.79 9.12 3.19
CA TYR A 128 2.87 10.05 3.85
C TYR A 128 3.22 10.15 5.34
N ASP A 129 3.04 11.34 5.89
CA ASP A 129 3.21 11.63 7.32
C ASP A 129 4.62 11.37 7.86
N LEU A 130 5.64 11.44 7.00
CA LEU A 130 7.05 11.36 7.39
C LEU A 130 7.59 12.79 7.58
N ASP A 131 7.97 13.13 8.82
CA ASP A 131 8.55 14.43 9.17
C ASP A 131 10.08 14.37 9.25
N ASP A 132 10.60 13.28 9.81
CA ASP A 132 12.04 13.04 9.92
C ASP A 132 12.43 11.82 9.07
N PRO A 133 13.43 11.94 8.17
CA PRO A 133 13.92 10.81 7.39
C PRO A 133 14.29 9.59 8.22
N ASP A 134 14.75 9.80 9.46
CA ASP A 134 15.14 8.72 10.37
C ASP A 134 13.97 7.85 10.79
N ASP A 135 12.77 8.38 10.78
CA ASP A 135 11.55 7.65 11.13
C ASP A 135 11.13 6.60 10.11
N ILE A 136 11.75 6.58 8.92
CA ILE A 136 11.45 5.56 7.92
C ILE A 136 12.03 4.18 8.28
N TYR A 137 13.08 4.13 9.11
CA TYR A 137 13.81 2.89 9.41
C TYR A 137 13.06 1.99 10.41
N ARG A 138 12.06 1.29 9.89
CA ARG A 138 11.22 0.35 10.67
C ARG A 138 10.56 -0.68 9.75
N ARG A 139 9.80 -1.58 10.35
CA ARG A 139 8.99 -2.56 9.62
C ARG A 139 7.60 -1.98 9.35
N TYR A 140 7.15 -2.10 8.11
CA TYR A 140 5.84 -1.67 7.64
C TYR A 140 5.05 -2.88 7.18
N PRO A 141 4.10 -3.38 7.97
CA PRO A 141 3.17 -4.41 7.53
C PRO A 141 2.26 -3.88 6.42
N GLY A 142 1.86 -4.79 5.53
CA GLY A 142 0.83 -4.51 4.54
C GLY A 142 -0.52 -4.26 5.22
N VAL A 143 -1.33 -3.40 4.61
CA VAL A 143 -2.72 -3.18 5.03
C VAL A 143 -3.61 -4.08 4.20
N ASP A 144 -4.41 -4.92 4.86
CA ASP A 144 -5.32 -5.85 4.19
C ASP A 144 -6.31 -5.13 3.28
N GLY A 145 -6.51 -5.69 2.08
CA GLY A 145 -7.43 -5.12 1.10
C GLY A 145 -6.96 -3.82 0.42
N SER A 146 -5.76 -3.35 0.72
CA SER A 146 -5.23 -2.10 0.17
C SER A 146 -4.41 -2.26 -1.11
N ALA A 147 -4.27 -3.49 -1.61
CA ALA A 147 -3.59 -3.75 -2.88
C ALA A 147 -4.55 -3.54 -4.04
N PHE A 148 -4.14 -2.76 -5.05
CA PHE A 148 -4.95 -2.51 -6.24
C PHE A 148 -4.09 -2.32 -7.50
N LEU A 149 -4.74 -2.48 -8.66
CA LEU A 149 -4.15 -2.12 -9.95
C LEU A 149 -4.72 -0.80 -10.45
N VAL A 150 -3.87 0.02 -11.02
CA VAL A 150 -4.25 1.26 -11.69
C VAL A 150 -3.34 1.48 -12.89
N ALA A 151 -3.92 1.64 -14.07
CA ALA A 151 -3.21 1.92 -15.33
C ALA A 151 -1.98 1.00 -15.57
N GLY A 152 -2.10 -0.30 -15.27
CA GLY A 152 -1.03 -1.28 -15.45
C GLY A 152 0.05 -1.28 -14.36
N MET A 153 -0.14 -0.49 -13.31
CA MET A 153 0.74 -0.48 -12.14
C MET A 153 0.05 -1.11 -10.93
N ALA A 154 0.82 -1.81 -10.10
CA ALA A 154 0.35 -2.32 -8.82
C ALA A 154 0.76 -1.39 -7.68
N VAL A 155 -0.19 -1.15 -6.81
CA VAL A 155 0.01 -0.42 -5.56
C VAL A 155 -0.30 -1.33 -4.38
N ASN A 156 0.50 -1.27 -3.34
CA ASN A 156 0.26 -1.99 -2.09
C ASN A 156 0.58 -1.09 -0.91
N VAL A 157 -0.42 -0.75 -0.13
CA VAL A 157 -0.24 0.17 1.00
C VAL A 157 0.28 -0.56 2.23
N GLN A 158 1.22 0.08 2.90
CA GLN A 158 1.87 -0.40 4.13
C GLN A 158 1.83 0.71 5.17
N ARG A 159 1.66 0.39 6.44
CA ARG A 159 1.57 1.41 7.49
C ARG A 159 2.26 0.97 8.77
N ALA A 160 2.97 1.92 9.40
CA ALA A 160 3.53 1.75 10.75
C ALA A 160 3.64 3.11 11.44
N ASN A 161 3.23 3.18 12.71
CA ASN A 161 3.39 4.36 13.59
C ASN A 161 2.96 5.70 12.94
N GLY A 162 1.82 5.71 12.28
CA GLY A 162 1.30 6.90 11.60
C GLY A 162 1.85 7.11 10.19
N ILE A 163 3.02 6.59 9.85
CA ILE A 163 3.62 6.73 8.53
C ILE A 163 2.99 5.69 7.57
N THR A 164 2.61 6.16 6.39
CA THR A 164 2.05 5.29 5.32
C THR A 164 2.98 5.29 4.12
N LEU A 165 3.22 4.10 3.59
CA LEU A 165 3.97 3.87 2.36
C LEU A 165 3.04 3.30 1.30
N ALA A 166 3.13 3.80 0.07
CA ALA A 166 2.41 3.29 -1.09
C ALA A 166 3.39 2.97 -2.22
N PRO A 167 4.04 1.79 -2.19
CA PRO A 167 4.90 1.34 -3.28
C PRO A 167 4.09 1.12 -4.56
N VAL A 168 4.53 1.75 -5.65
CA VAL A 168 4.01 1.63 -7.01
C VAL A 168 5.02 0.88 -7.84
N ARG A 169 4.57 -0.16 -8.54
CA ARG A 169 5.40 -1.02 -9.40
C ARG A 169 4.79 -1.13 -10.78
N SER A 170 5.61 -1.08 -11.81
CA SER A 170 5.20 -1.34 -13.18
C SER A 170 5.89 -2.59 -13.72
N GLY A 171 5.31 -3.23 -14.73
CA GLY A 171 5.97 -4.30 -15.47
C GLY A 171 5.14 -5.58 -15.59
N VAL A 172 5.66 -6.48 -16.44
CA VAL A 172 5.09 -7.81 -16.69
C VAL A 172 5.32 -8.67 -15.45
N GLY A 173 4.27 -9.29 -14.91
CA GLY A 173 4.39 -10.15 -13.72
C GLY A 173 3.93 -9.49 -12.41
N VAL A 174 3.50 -8.23 -12.45
CA VAL A 174 2.86 -7.61 -11.29
C VAL A 174 1.56 -8.33 -10.98
N ARG A 175 1.59 -9.25 -10.01
CA ARG A 175 0.42 -10.00 -9.57
C ARG A 175 -0.20 -9.33 -8.34
N LEU A 176 -1.49 -9.03 -8.43
CA LEU A 176 -2.29 -8.65 -7.27
C LEU A 176 -2.38 -9.83 -6.31
N GLY A 177 -2.19 -9.56 -5.02
CA GLY A 177 -2.39 -10.54 -3.96
C GLY A 177 -1.13 -11.19 -3.42
N ALA A 178 0.02 -10.99 -4.07
CA ALA A 178 1.28 -11.60 -3.64
C ALA A 178 2.01 -10.80 -2.54
N ASN A 179 1.48 -9.68 -2.10
CA ASN A 179 2.17 -8.76 -1.19
C ASN A 179 1.51 -8.63 0.18
N ILE A 180 0.97 -9.73 0.66
CA ILE A 180 0.60 -9.84 2.08
C ILE A 180 1.89 -10.08 2.84
N GLY A 181 2.53 -9.03 3.23
CA GLY A 181 3.79 -9.11 3.90
C GLY A 181 4.15 -7.78 4.52
N TYR A 182 5.39 -7.65 4.83
CA TYR A 182 5.93 -6.38 5.33
C TYR A 182 7.12 -5.95 4.48
N SER A 183 7.48 -4.67 4.59
CA SER A 183 8.78 -4.17 4.19
C SER A 183 9.51 -3.64 5.41
N SER A 184 10.75 -4.05 5.60
CA SER A 184 11.61 -3.53 6.66
C SER A 184 12.64 -2.58 6.03
N TYR A 185 12.56 -1.30 6.37
CA TYR A 185 13.49 -0.27 5.90
C TYR A 185 14.67 -0.16 6.84
N THR A 186 15.89 -0.04 6.27
CA THR A 186 17.15 -0.01 7.01
C THR A 186 18.16 0.95 6.38
N ARG A 187 19.11 1.44 7.20
CA ARG A 187 20.22 2.31 6.74
C ARG A 187 21.31 1.57 5.97
N LYS A 188 21.40 0.26 6.18
CA LYS A 188 22.43 -0.59 5.58
C LYS A 188 21.77 -1.76 4.87
N ARG A 189 22.43 -2.25 3.84
CA ARG A 189 21.98 -3.45 3.12
C ARG A 189 21.94 -4.65 4.08
N GLY A 190 20.76 -5.20 4.30
CA GLY A 190 20.57 -6.46 5.02
C GLY A 190 20.53 -7.64 4.04
N TRP A 191 20.97 -8.81 4.48
CA TRP A 191 20.93 -10.05 3.69
C TRP A 191 19.95 -11.08 4.25
N ILE A 192 19.40 -10.81 5.42
CA ILE A 192 18.47 -11.71 6.13
C ILE A 192 17.18 -10.92 6.40
N PRO A 193 16.03 -11.34 5.86
CA PRO A 193 14.74 -10.76 6.25
C PRO A 193 14.42 -11.22 7.69
N LEU A 194 14.44 -10.30 8.61
CA LEU A 194 14.06 -10.49 10.01
C LEU A 194 12.64 -10.02 10.24
#